data_0172ead6e13c98efb5c9cc2d514ac84e
#
_entry.id   0172ead6e13c98efb5c9cc2d514ac84e
#
_cell.length_a   1.000
_cell.length_b   1.000
_cell.length_c   1.000
_cell.angle_alpha   90.00
_cell.angle_beta   90.00
_cell.angle_gamma   90.00
#
_symmetry.space_group_name_H-M   'P 1'
#
loop_
_entity.id
_entity.type
_entity.pdbx_description
1 polymer ?
#
loop_
_entity_poly.entity_id
_entity_poly.type
_entity_poly.pdbx_seq_one_letter_code
_entity_poly.pdbx_strand_id
1 'polypeptide(L)'
;DPRFQYLHLPVTTGDIVPHCFEDVPNSYLDMVDGQLMHILDTLWSAGRNAIYFCNAGKDRTGVVSALLLQRMGASRQEIVDNYVLSADNLKTMLADFVAKRPELKLEVVTPRAWTMEQFLDRVPDKLRSISQNA
;
A
#
# COMPACT_ATOMS: atom_id res chain seq x y z
N ASP A 1 -22.46 -14.17 5.38
CA ASP A 1 -23.47 -13.94 4.35
C ASP A 1 -23.03 -14.68 3.08
N PRO A 2 -23.84 -15.62 2.54
CA PRO A 2 -23.46 -16.44 1.38
C PRO A 2 -23.31 -15.67 0.07
N ARG A 3 -23.69 -14.39 0.03
CA ARG A 3 -23.47 -13.51 -1.13
C ARG A 3 -22.04 -13.04 -1.24
N PHE A 4 -21.22 -13.17 -0.18
CA PHE A 4 -19.84 -12.72 -0.11
C PHE A 4 -18.91 -13.92 0.04
N GLN A 5 -17.83 -13.91 -0.73
CA GLN A 5 -16.70 -14.78 -0.49
C GLN A 5 -15.66 -13.98 0.30
N TYR A 6 -15.33 -14.46 1.50
CA TYR A 6 -14.29 -13.86 2.32
C TYR A 6 -12.98 -14.60 2.14
N LEU A 7 -11.92 -13.84 1.83
CA LEU A 7 -10.56 -14.34 1.70
C LEU A 7 -9.65 -13.60 2.69
N HIS A 8 -8.95 -14.35 3.54
CA HIS A 8 -7.92 -13.80 4.41
C HIS A 8 -6.56 -13.98 3.75
N LEU A 9 -6.09 -12.95 3.06
CA LEU A 9 -4.81 -12.93 2.34
C LEU A 9 -3.97 -11.76 2.86
N PRO A 10 -3.31 -11.91 4.02
CA PRO A 10 -2.54 -10.82 4.62
C PRO A 10 -1.26 -10.53 3.82
N VAL A 11 -0.89 -9.25 3.74
CA VAL A 11 0.45 -8.83 3.35
C VAL A 11 1.42 -9.24 4.46
N THR A 12 2.60 -9.73 4.09
CA THR A 12 3.55 -10.34 5.05
C THR A 12 4.26 -9.33 5.95
N THR A 13 4.33 -8.07 5.54
CA THR A 13 4.96 -6.97 6.29
C THR A 13 4.03 -5.74 6.35
N GLY A 14 4.53 -4.62 6.87
CA GLY A 14 3.78 -3.37 6.90
C GLY A 14 3.03 -3.12 8.21
N ASP A 15 3.33 -3.88 9.24
CA ASP A 15 2.79 -3.74 10.60
C ASP A 15 3.66 -2.83 11.49
N ILE A 16 4.89 -2.53 11.07
CA ILE A 16 5.82 -1.67 11.80
C ILE A 16 5.90 -0.30 11.13
N VAL A 17 5.68 0.76 11.92
CA VAL A 17 5.86 2.14 11.45
C VAL A 17 7.34 2.47 11.38
N PRO A 18 7.87 2.96 10.25
CA PRO A 18 9.25 3.40 10.15
C PRO A 18 9.59 4.54 11.13
N HIS A 19 10.85 4.63 11.53
CA HIS A 19 11.32 5.66 12.46
C HIS A 19 11.38 7.06 11.83
N CYS A 20 11.59 7.13 10.52
CA CYS A 20 11.67 8.38 9.79
C CYS A 20 10.91 8.31 8.47
N PHE A 21 10.57 9.48 7.97
CA PHE A 21 9.80 9.64 6.75
C PHE A 21 10.51 9.04 5.52
N GLU A 22 11.82 9.18 5.44
CA GLU A 22 12.64 8.71 4.33
C GLU A 22 12.64 7.18 4.17
N ASP A 23 12.32 6.46 5.25
CA ASP A 23 12.25 4.99 5.24
C ASP A 23 10.87 4.44 4.84
N VAL A 24 9.86 5.29 4.71
CA VAL A 24 8.50 4.83 4.33
C VAL A 24 8.49 4.15 2.95
N PRO A 25 9.14 4.68 1.89
CA PRO A 25 9.21 3.98 0.61
C PRO A 25 9.89 2.61 0.70
N ASN A 26 10.92 2.47 1.54
CA ASN A 26 11.58 1.18 1.78
C ASN A 26 10.61 0.17 2.40
N SER A 27 9.82 0.59 3.38
CA SER A 27 8.81 -0.27 4.01
C SER A 27 7.76 -0.74 3.00
N TYR A 28 7.41 0.09 2.01
CA TYR A 28 6.49 -0.28 0.93
C TYR A 28 7.11 -1.29 -0.03
N LEU A 29 8.38 -1.12 -0.38
CA LEU A 29 9.11 -2.08 -1.21
C LEU A 29 9.23 -3.45 -0.52
N ASP A 30 9.40 -3.47 0.79
CA ASP A 30 9.46 -4.71 1.56
C ASP A 30 8.14 -5.49 1.54
N MET A 31 7.01 -4.81 1.30
CA MET A 31 5.72 -5.47 1.12
C MET A 31 5.60 -6.22 -0.21
N VAL A 32 6.45 -5.88 -1.20
CA VAL A 32 6.40 -6.46 -2.54
C VAL A 32 7.18 -7.78 -2.55
N ASP A 33 6.46 -8.86 -2.39
CA ASP A 33 6.95 -10.24 -2.36
C ASP A 33 6.00 -11.19 -3.11
N GLY A 34 6.27 -12.48 -3.05
CA GLY A 34 5.43 -13.49 -3.71
C GLY A 34 3.99 -13.50 -3.19
N GLN A 35 3.77 -13.25 -1.90
CA GLN A 35 2.43 -13.18 -1.31
C GLN A 35 1.65 -11.98 -1.85
N LEU A 36 2.29 -10.81 -1.96
CA LEU A 36 1.64 -9.65 -2.56
C LEU A 36 1.26 -9.90 -4.02
N MET A 37 2.12 -10.54 -4.79
CA MET A 37 1.82 -10.91 -6.17
C MET A 37 0.61 -11.85 -6.25
N HIS A 38 0.50 -12.79 -5.32
CA HIS A 38 -0.67 -13.67 -5.22
C HIS A 38 -1.96 -12.89 -4.90
N ILE A 39 -1.88 -11.90 -4.02
CA ILE A 39 -3.02 -11.01 -3.71
C ILE A 39 -3.46 -10.24 -4.97
N LEU A 40 -2.51 -9.66 -5.71
CA LEU A 40 -2.79 -8.94 -6.95
C LEU A 40 -3.44 -9.83 -8.01
N ASP A 41 -2.93 -11.05 -8.19
CA ASP A 41 -3.46 -12.00 -9.16
C ASP A 41 -4.88 -12.46 -8.76
N THR A 42 -5.12 -12.67 -7.47
CA THR A 42 -6.44 -13.02 -6.94
C THR A 42 -7.46 -11.92 -7.22
N LEU A 43 -7.10 -10.66 -6.96
CA LEU A 43 -7.96 -9.50 -7.25
C LEU A 43 -8.18 -9.33 -8.74
N TRP A 44 -7.13 -9.48 -9.55
CA TRP A 44 -7.19 -9.31 -11.01
C TRP A 44 -8.11 -10.34 -11.67
N SER A 45 -8.06 -11.58 -11.20
CA SER A 45 -8.83 -12.70 -11.77
C SER A 45 -10.19 -12.92 -11.12
N ALA A 46 -10.61 -12.08 -10.17
CA ALA A 46 -11.83 -12.29 -9.40
C ALA A 46 -13.10 -12.37 -10.26
N GLY A 47 -13.15 -11.69 -11.42
CA GLY A 47 -14.30 -11.69 -12.33
C GLY A 47 -15.58 -11.08 -11.75
N ARG A 48 -15.47 -10.40 -10.61
CA ARG A 48 -16.56 -9.75 -9.88
C ARG A 48 -16.00 -8.59 -9.05
N ASN A 49 -16.90 -7.79 -8.47
CA ASN A 49 -16.49 -6.71 -7.57
C ASN A 49 -15.76 -7.27 -6.35
N ALA A 50 -14.65 -6.66 -6.01
CA ALA A 50 -13.85 -7.01 -4.84
C ALA A 50 -13.69 -5.79 -3.93
N ILE A 51 -13.73 -6.05 -2.63
CA ILE A 51 -13.39 -5.06 -1.59
C ILE A 51 -12.18 -5.60 -0.86
N TYR A 52 -11.14 -4.80 -0.75
CA TYR A 52 -9.94 -5.13 0.02
C TYR A 52 -9.56 -3.98 0.94
N PHE A 53 -8.98 -4.31 2.06
CA PHE A 53 -8.65 -3.33 3.11
C PHE A 53 -7.53 -3.85 4.00
N CYS A 54 -6.87 -2.92 4.67
CA CYS A 54 -5.98 -3.21 5.79
C CYS A 54 -6.48 -2.47 7.03
N ASN A 55 -5.62 -2.14 7.98
CA ASN A 55 -6.06 -1.45 9.20
C ASN A 55 -6.49 0.00 8.93
N ALA A 56 -5.60 0.83 8.35
CA ALA A 56 -5.88 2.25 8.08
C ALA A 56 -6.31 2.52 6.63
N GLY A 57 -6.09 1.57 5.72
CA GLY A 57 -6.41 1.73 4.30
C GLY A 57 -5.42 2.61 3.53
N LYS A 58 -4.21 2.85 4.04
CA LYS A 58 -3.22 3.72 3.39
C LYS A 58 -1.94 3.03 2.93
N ASP A 59 -1.32 2.22 3.77
CA ASP A 59 -0.01 1.62 3.49
C ASP A 59 -0.14 0.31 2.68
N ARG A 60 -0.54 -0.78 3.30
CA ARG A 60 -0.74 -2.06 2.61
C ARG A 60 -1.78 -1.95 1.49
N THR A 61 -2.90 -1.33 1.76
CA THR A 61 -3.94 -1.04 0.76
C THR A 61 -3.41 -0.11 -0.33
N GLY A 62 -2.62 0.89 0.02
CA GLY A 62 -2.00 1.82 -0.92
C GLY A 62 -1.04 1.14 -1.89
N VAL A 63 -0.20 0.22 -1.41
CA VAL A 63 0.71 -0.57 -2.26
C VAL A 63 -0.08 -1.47 -3.22
N VAL A 64 -1.08 -2.19 -2.72
CA VAL A 64 -1.96 -3.03 -3.57
C VAL A 64 -2.67 -2.19 -4.62
N SER A 65 -3.25 -1.06 -4.22
CA SER A 65 -3.96 -0.16 -5.14
C SER A 65 -3.05 0.40 -6.21
N ALA A 66 -1.83 0.84 -5.84
CA ALA A 66 -0.86 1.37 -6.78
C ALA A 66 -0.50 0.35 -7.87
N LEU A 67 -0.24 -0.89 -7.49
CA LEU A 67 0.12 -1.94 -8.44
C LEU A 67 -1.07 -2.42 -9.29
N LEU A 68 -2.28 -2.43 -8.75
CA LEU A 68 -3.49 -2.70 -9.54
C LEU A 68 -3.75 -1.58 -10.55
N LEU A 69 -3.68 -0.33 -10.14
CA LEU A 69 -3.84 0.82 -11.03
C LEU A 69 -2.80 0.80 -12.16
N GLN A 70 -1.56 0.45 -11.83
CA GLN A 70 -0.50 0.29 -12.83
C GLN A 70 -0.83 -0.82 -13.85
N ARG A 71 -1.32 -1.98 -13.41
CA ARG A 71 -1.79 -3.04 -14.31
C ARG A 71 -2.95 -2.59 -15.20
N MET A 72 -3.80 -1.71 -14.70
CA MET A 72 -4.93 -1.14 -15.46
C MET A 72 -4.49 -0.08 -16.46
N GLY A 73 -3.23 0.31 -16.48
CA GLY A 73 -2.68 1.32 -17.36
C GLY A 73 -2.83 2.77 -16.87
N ALA A 74 -3.12 2.96 -15.59
CA ALA A 74 -3.15 4.29 -15.00
C ALA A 74 -1.77 4.96 -15.08
N SER A 75 -1.77 6.26 -15.30
CA SER A 75 -0.55 7.07 -15.30
C SER A 75 0.06 7.16 -13.89
N ARG A 76 1.35 7.46 -13.84
CA ARG A 76 2.05 7.74 -12.58
C ARG A 76 1.31 8.78 -11.73
N GLN A 77 0.84 9.86 -12.35
CA GLN A 77 0.15 10.94 -11.64
C GLN A 77 -1.18 10.47 -11.05
N GLU A 78 -1.96 9.69 -11.81
CA GLU A 78 -3.22 9.14 -11.29
C GLU A 78 -3.01 8.21 -10.08
N ILE A 79 -1.94 7.43 -10.07
CA ILE A 79 -1.58 6.57 -8.95
C ILE A 79 -1.19 7.41 -7.72
N VAL A 80 -0.36 8.42 -7.91
CA VAL A 80 0.06 9.34 -6.84
C VAL A 80 -1.15 10.09 -6.27
N ASP A 81 -2.00 10.65 -7.13
CA ASP A 81 -3.20 11.39 -6.72
C ASP A 81 -4.15 10.50 -5.91
N ASN A 82 -4.37 9.27 -6.34
CA ASN A 82 -5.17 8.30 -5.60
C ASN A 82 -4.61 8.04 -4.19
N TYR A 83 -3.30 7.86 -4.09
CA TYR A 83 -2.64 7.60 -2.81
C TYR A 83 -2.75 8.78 -1.84
N VAL A 84 -2.53 10.01 -2.31
CA VAL A 84 -2.53 11.19 -1.43
C VAL A 84 -3.92 11.58 -0.93
N LEU A 85 -5.00 11.11 -1.56
CA LEU A 85 -6.35 11.27 -1.02
C LEU A 85 -6.49 10.72 0.40
N SER A 86 -5.70 9.72 0.76
CA SER A 86 -5.67 9.15 2.11
C SER A 86 -5.22 10.16 3.16
N ALA A 87 -4.39 11.15 2.81
CA ALA A 87 -3.94 12.18 3.75
C ALA A 87 -5.12 13.02 4.27
N ASP A 88 -6.00 13.45 3.38
CA ASP A 88 -7.17 14.23 3.75
C ASP A 88 -8.24 13.35 4.43
N ASN A 89 -8.50 12.17 3.87
CA ASN A 89 -9.52 11.26 4.39
C ASN A 89 -9.21 10.75 5.79
N LEU A 90 -7.93 10.61 6.14
CA LEU A 90 -7.47 10.06 7.42
C LEU A 90 -6.93 11.09 8.40
N LYS A 91 -6.97 12.38 8.06
CA LYS A 91 -6.33 13.46 8.82
C LYS A 91 -6.62 13.42 10.33
N THR A 92 -7.89 13.33 10.70
CA THR A 92 -8.31 13.28 12.10
C THR A 92 -7.84 11.99 12.77
N MET A 93 -8.01 10.85 12.11
CA MET A 93 -7.60 9.56 12.63
C MET A 93 -6.09 9.48 12.87
N LEU A 94 -5.28 10.02 11.94
CA LEU A 94 -3.81 10.03 12.08
C LEU A 94 -3.36 10.95 13.20
N ALA A 95 -3.99 12.11 13.36
CA ALA A 95 -3.73 13.01 14.48
C ALA A 95 -4.01 12.35 15.83
N ASP A 96 -5.15 11.69 15.96
CA ASP A 96 -5.52 10.95 17.18
C ASP A 96 -4.58 9.78 17.45
N PHE A 97 -4.17 9.07 16.40
CA PHE A 97 -3.25 7.94 16.50
C PHE A 97 -1.88 8.37 17.03
N VAL A 98 -1.32 9.46 16.50
CA VAL A 98 -0.04 10.01 16.95
C VAL A 98 -0.14 10.61 18.36
N ALA A 99 -1.26 11.25 18.69
CA ALA A 99 -1.49 11.80 20.03
C ALA A 99 -1.43 10.72 21.13
N LYS A 100 -1.82 9.49 20.81
CA LYS A 100 -1.77 8.32 21.72
C LYS A 100 -0.43 7.59 21.71
N ARG A 101 0.47 7.94 20.81
CA ARG A 101 1.76 7.27 20.57
C ARG A 101 2.86 8.31 20.39
N PRO A 102 3.38 8.89 21.49
CA PRO A 102 4.33 10.02 21.43
C PRO A 102 5.66 9.66 20.73
N GLU A 103 5.98 8.36 20.58
CA GLU A 103 7.13 7.89 19.80
C GLU A 103 6.95 8.06 18.28
N LEU A 104 5.73 8.25 17.80
CA LEU A 104 5.43 8.42 16.37
C LEU A 104 5.33 9.89 15.99
N LYS A 105 5.81 10.18 14.78
CA LYS A 105 5.72 11.51 14.19
C LYS A 105 4.63 11.55 13.13
N LEU A 106 3.80 12.59 13.16
CA LEU A 106 2.71 12.77 12.20
C LEU A 106 3.22 12.77 10.74
N GLU A 107 4.39 13.35 10.49
CA GLU A 107 5.00 13.38 9.15
C GLU A 107 5.29 11.98 8.59
N VAL A 108 5.64 11.02 9.45
CA VAL A 108 5.94 9.63 9.04
C VAL A 108 4.67 8.89 8.64
N VAL A 109 3.58 9.11 9.35
CA VAL A 109 2.32 8.40 9.10
C VAL A 109 1.41 9.07 8.08
N THR A 110 1.70 10.32 7.71
CA THR A 110 0.91 11.07 6.74
C THR A 110 1.31 10.68 5.31
N PRO A 111 0.39 10.20 4.47
CA PRO A 111 0.68 9.89 3.06
C PRO A 111 1.12 11.15 2.30
N ARG A 112 2.21 11.05 1.55
CA ARG A 112 2.75 12.14 0.73
C ARG A 112 3.04 11.67 -0.68
N ALA A 113 2.90 12.56 -1.65
CA ALA A 113 3.19 12.30 -3.05
C ALA A 113 4.60 11.69 -3.24
N TRP A 114 5.61 12.29 -2.61
CA TRP A 114 6.99 11.82 -2.66
C TRP A 114 7.13 10.32 -2.31
N THR A 115 6.42 9.85 -1.29
CA THR A 115 6.47 8.43 -0.86
C THR A 115 6.06 7.50 -2.00
N MET A 116 4.93 7.78 -2.64
CA MET A 116 4.44 6.98 -3.75
C MET A 116 5.31 7.13 -4.99
N GLU A 117 5.81 8.33 -5.27
CA GLU A 117 6.74 8.56 -6.37
C GLU A 117 8.03 7.74 -6.22
N GLN A 118 8.62 7.72 -5.03
CA GLN A 118 9.80 6.90 -4.72
C GLN A 118 9.51 5.41 -4.85
N PHE A 119 8.35 4.97 -4.38
CA PHE A 119 7.92 3.59 -4.54
C PHE A 119 7.80 3.20 -6.02
N LEU A 120 7.13 4.01 -6.83
CA LEU A 120 6.94 3.76 -8.26
C LEU A 120 8.26 3.77 -9.04
N ASP A 121 9.23 4.59 -8.64
CA ASP A 121 10.55 4.63 -9.28
C ASP A 121 11.36 3.35 -9.01
N ARG A 122 11.17 2.73 -7.85
CA ARG A 122 12.02 1.62 -7.38
C ARG A 122 11.36 0.25 -7.49
N VAL A 123 10.03 0.20 -7.56
CA VAL A 123 9.30 -1.08 -7.63
C VAL A 123 9.63 -1.93 -8.87
N PRO A 124 9.97 -1.38 -10.06
CA PRO A 124 10.38 -2.21 -11.18
C PRO A 124 11.58 -3.10 -10.88
N ASP A 125 12.59 -2.58 -10.18
CA ASP A 125 13.76 -3.37 -9.78
C ASP A 125 13.38 -4.46 -8.76
N LYS A 126 12.52 -4.14 -7.82
CA LYS A 126 12.01 -5.11 -6.84
C LYS A 126 11.25 -6.24 -7.51
N LEU A 127 10.38 -5.94 -8.47
CA LEU A 127 9.61 -6.93 -9.22
C LEU A 127 10.53 -7.84 -10.05
N ARG A 128 11.56 -7.31 -10.67
CA ARG A 128 12.58 -8.10 -11.38
C ARG A 128 13.31 -9.06 -10.44
N SER A 129 13.66 -8.63 -9.24
CA SER A 129 14.33 -9.48 -8.26
C SER A 129 13.48 -10.67 -7.82
N ILE A 130 12.18 -10.50 -7.69
CA ILE A 130 11.23 -11.57 -7.35
C ILE A 130 11.15 -12.57 -8.51
N SER A 131 11.03 -12.11 -9.75
CA SER A 131 10.94 -12.98 -10.93
C SER A 131 12.20 -13.83 -11.14
N GLN A 132 13.39 -13.30 -10.79
CA GLN A 132 14.67 -14.02 -10.92
C GLN A 132 14.86 -15.09 -9.84
N ASN A 133 14.19 -14.97 -8.71
CA ASN A 133 14.26 -15.91 -7.58
C ASN A 133 13.11 -16.93 -7.55
N ALA A 134 12.26 -16.89 -8.56
CA ALA A 134 11.14 -17.84 -8.69
C ALA A 134 11.56 -19.17 -9.32
#